data_8567b6765c1a64bb66f8a93ced2d47f1
#
_entry.id   8567b6765c1a64bb66f8a93ced2d47f1
#
_cell.length_a   1.000
_cell.length_b   1.000
_cell.length_c   1.000
_cell.angle_alpha   90.00
_cell.angle_beta   90.00
_cell.angle_gamma   90.00
#
_symmetry.space_group_name_H-M   'P 1'
#
loop_
_entity.id
_entity.type
_entity.pdbx_description
1 polymer ?
#
loop_
_entity_poly.entity_id
_entity_poly.type
_entity_poly.pdbx_seq_one_letter_code
_entity_poly.pdbx_strand_id
1 'polypeptide(L)'
;IIDRDNNIIFQHPHAQPELDDTKSLDGFPWFTQELTEEIQPFDLLPKLNKKNTSIDPKIAFITKDILREALQRGSNGRKTKILNRSDIAGKTGTTNDAISTWFSGFHRDLSATVWVGTDDFSSLGDNEFGSSIALPIWVDFMKVGLKELPQDPWRTPPGLSYIKVNKDSGKRAEQLDQNSYFELLQQDPN
;
A
#
# COMPACT_ATOMS: atom_id res chain seq x y z
N ILE A 1 4.20 12.41 8.94
CA ILE A 1 4.50 11.81 7.62
C ILE A 1 5.13 12.90 6.78
N ILE A 2 6.20 12.59 6.13
CA ILE A 2 6.99 13.51 5.32
C ILE A 2 7.10 13.00 3.89
N ASP A 3 7.18 13.91 2.92
CA ASP A 3 7.42 13.59 1.52
C ASP A 3 8.91 13.43 1.20
N ARG A 4 9.20 13.20 -0.08
CA ARG A 4 10.56 13.03 -0.60
C ARG A 4 11.45 14.28 -0.39
N ASP A 5 10.86 15.45 -0.23
CA ASP A 5 11.53 16.73 -0.06
C ASP A 5 11.52 17.20 1.42
N ASN A 6 11.26 16.26 2.33
CA ASN A 6 11.23 16.49 3.79
C ASN A 6 10.09 17.40 4.29
N ASN A 7 9.05 17.64 3.46
CA ASN A 7 7.91 18.43 3.87
C ASN A 7 6.92 17.56 4.66
N ILE A 8 6.33 18.10 5.72
CA ILE A 8 5.28 17.41 6.46
C ILE A 8 4.01 17.40 5.61
N ILE A 9 3.64 16.23 5.07
CA ILE A 9 2.44 16.05 4.25
C ILE A 9 1.20 15.86 5.14
N PHE A 10 1.38 15.20 6.28
CA PHE A 10 0.31 14.90 7.21
C PHE A 10 0.82 14.87 8.65
N GLN A 11 0.16 15.64 9.50
CA GLN A 11 0.34 15.59 10.94
C GLN A 11 -1.03 15.38 11.59
N HIS A 12 -1.18 14.30 12.35
CA HIS A 12 -2.43 14.04 13.07
C HIS A 12 -2.63 15.14 14.12
N PRO A 13 -3.83 15.75 14.23
CA PRO A 13 -4.08 16.85 15.15
C PRO A 13 -3.83 16.50 16.64
N HIS A 14 -3.82 15.21 16.96
CA HIS A 14 -3.57 14.69 18.31
C HIS A 14 -2.20 14.02 18.47
N ALA A 15 -1.39 13.97 17.43
CA ALA A 15 -0.03 13.48 17.49
C ALA A 15 0.93 14.64 17.79
N GLN A 16 0.69 15.34 18.87
CA GLN A 16 1.79 15.90 19.63
C GLN A 16 2.12 14.84 20.68
N PRO A 17 3.23 14.08 20.55
CA PRO A 17 3.80 13.52 21.74
C PRO A 17 4.15 14.74 22.58
N GLU A 18 3.52 14.92 23.74
CA GLU A 18 4.22 15.53 24.83
C GLU A 18 5.43 14.62 25.03
N LEU A 19 6.53 15.01 24.43
CA LEU A 19 7.84 14.46 24.78
C LEU A 19 8.02 14.81 26.25
N ASP A 20 7.59 13.88 27.09
CA ASP A 20 8.04 13.87 28.48
C ASP A 20 9.53 13.57 28.42
N ASP A 21 10.32 14.64 28.40
CA ASP A 21 11.79 14.59 28.35
C ASP A 21 12.40 13.78 29.52
N THR A 22 11.56 13.25 30.41
CA THR A 22 11.98 12.46 31.59
C THR A 22 11.84 10.95 31.38
N LYS A 23 11.16 10.48 30.32
CA LYS A 23 11.08 9.06 30.01
C LYS A 23 12.20 8.67 29.05
N SER A 24 13.26 8.16 29.63
CA SER A 24 14.35 7.50 28.91
C SER A 24 13.80 6.41 27.98
N LEU A 25 14.12 6.52 26.70
CA LEU A 25 13.87 5.49 25.69
C LEU A 25 14.93 4.38 25.74
N ASP A 26 15.50 4.13 26.93
CA ASP A 26 16.61 3.18 27.16
C ASP A 26 16.31 1.73 26.72
N GLY A 27 15.05 1.43 26.38
CA GLY A 27 14.66 0.15 25.80
C GLY A 27 14.85 0.04 24.28
N PHE A 28 15.20 1.16 23.60
CA PHE A 28 15.38 1.19 22.14
C PHE A 28 16.66 1.95 21.76
N PRO A 29 17.85 1.42 22.07
CA PRO A 29 19.12 2.13 21.88
C PRO A 29 19.41 2.50 20.41
N TRP A 30 18.81 1.81 19.44
CA TRP A 30 18.92 2.14 18.03
C TRP A 30 18.06 3.34 17.60
N PHE A 31 17.05 3.71 18.38
CA PHE A 31 16.17 4.84 18.08
C PHE A 31 16.71 6.18 18.57
N THR A 32 17.46 6.17 19.67
CA THR A 32 17.99 7.37 20.31
C THR A 32 19.28 7.86 19.65
N GLN A 33 20.08 6.98 19.09
CA GLN A 33 21.36 7.34 18.49
C GLN A 33 21.19 8.03 17.12
N GLU A 34 20.13 7.74 16.40
CA GLU A 34 19.85 8.30 15.07
C GLU A 34 19.14 9.67 15.11
N LEU A 35 18.47 10.02 16.21
CA LEU A 35 17.78 11.30 16.34
C LEU A 35 18.70 12.49 16.70
N THR A 36 19.92 12.23 17.13
CA THR A 36 20.88 13.28 17.57
C THR A 36 21.87 13.70 16.50
N GLU A 37 22.02 12.93 15.43
CA GLU A 37 22.77 13.33 14.26
C GLU A 37 21.80 13.87 13.20
N GLU A 38 22.16 14.93 12.49
CA GLU A 38 21.43 15.43 11.31
C GLU A 38 21.46 14.39 10.17
N ILE A 39 20.82 13.24 10.39
CA ILE A 39 20.66 12.24 9.36
C ILE A 39 19.56 12.75 8.43
N GLN A 40 19.97 13.12 7.23
CA GLN A 40 18.98 13.39 6.18
C GLN A 40 18.15 12.11 5.99
N PRO A 41 16.81 12.14 6.09
CA PRO A 41 15.95 10.94 6.01
C PRO A 41 16.19 10.09 4.77
N PHE A 42 16.83 10.64 3.75
CA PHE A 42 17.20 9.98 2.51
C PHE A 42 18.44 9.09 2.60
N ASP A 43 19.31 9.28 3.59
CA ASP A 43 20.49 8.44 3.75
C ASP A 43 20.16 7.08 4.37
N LEU A 44 18.99 6.96 5.02
CA LEU A 44 18.47 5.71 5.57
C LEU A 44 17.78 4.84 4.51
N LEU A 45 17.33 5.43 3.40
CA LEU A 45 16.79 4.62 2.31
C LEU A 45 17.97 3.99 1.58
N PRO A 46 18.04 2.64 1.50
CA PRO A 46 19.04 2.00 0.69
C PRO A 46 18.95 2.60 -0.72
N LYS A 47 20.04 3.20 -1.19
CA LYS A 47 20.13 3.67 -2.58
C LYS A 47 19.82 2.47 -3.45
N LEU A 48 18.57 2.39 -3.93
CA LEU A 48 18.12 1.32 -4.77
C LEU A 48 18.99 1.35 -6.04
N ASN A 49 20.07 0.60 -5.98
CA ASN A 49 20.89 0.38 -7.14
C ASN A 49 20.01 -0.40 -8.12
N LYS A 50 19.69 0.18 -9.27
CA LYS A 50 18.84 -0.43 -10.30
C LYS A 50 19.26 -1.84 -10.71
N LYS A 51 20.46 -2.27 -10.31
CA LYS A 51 21.03 -3.61 -10.56
C LYS A 51 20.63 -4.66 -9.52
N ASN A 52 20.06 -4.28 -8.38
CA ASN A 52 19.72 -5.22 -7.28
C ASN A 52 18.22 -5.30 -7.03
N THR A 53 17.40 -5.38 -8.07
CA THR A 53 16.02 -5.82 -7.89
C THR A 53 16.03 -7.31 -7.55
N SER A 54 15.74 -7.63 -6.30
CA SER A 54 15.68 -9.01 -5.80
C SER A 54 14.47 -9.80 -6.32
N ILE A 55 13.56 -9.15 -7.05
CA ILE A 55 12.32 -9.74 -7.57
C ILE A 55 12.28 -9.55 -9.08
N ASP A 56 11.94 -10.62 -9.80
CA ASP A 56 11.68 -10.56 -11.24
C ASP A 56 10.61 -9.48 -11.54
N PRO A 57 10.86 -8.58 -12.51
CA PRO A 57 9.93 -7.50 -12.85
C PRO A 57 8.52 -7.99 -13.24
N LYS A 58 8.38 -9.16 -13.83
CA LYS A 58 7.09 -9.75 -14.19
C LYS A 58 6.33 -10.19 -12.94
N ILE A 59 7.03 -10.86 -11.99
CA ILE A 59 6.45 -11.28 -10.73
C ILE A 59 6.03 -10.06 -9.92
N ALA A 60 6.88 -9.04 -9.84
CA ALA A 60 6.56 -7.79 -9.17
C ALA A 60 5.32 -7.11 -9.78
N PHE A 61 5.21 -7.12 -11.11
CA PHE A 61 4.05 -6.54 -11.80
C PHE A 61 2.78 -7.34 -11.55
N ILE A 62 2.83 -8.68 -11.64
CA ILE A 62 1.68 -9.56 -11.37
C ILE A 62 1.18 -9.35 -9.93
N THR A 63 2.10 -9.36 -8.96
CA THR A 63 1.75 -9.12 -7.54
C THR A 63 1.07 -7.77 -7.34
N LYS A 64 1.63 -6.73 -7.94
CA LYS A 64 1.09 -5.38 -7.90
C LYS A 64 -0.29 -5.29 -8.54
N ASP A 65 -0.52 -5.97 -9.66
CA ASP A 65 -1.81 -6.00 -10.35
C ASP A 65 -2.88 -6.72 -9.52
N ILE A 66 -2.54 -7.84 -8.90
CA ILE A 66 -3.41 -8.55 -7.96
C ILE A 66 -3.81 -7.64 -6.79
N LEU A 67 -2.86 -6.92 -6.20
CA LEU A 67 -3.11 -6.00 -5.08
C LEU A 67 -3.97 -4.80 -5.52
N ARG A 68 -3.79 -4.31 -6.74
CA ARG A 68 -4.63 -3.27 -7.33
C ARG A 68 -6.08 -3.74 -7.48
N GLU A 69 -6.27 -4.92 -8.04
CA GLU A 69 -7.60 -5.49 -8.20
C GLU A 69 -8.30 -5.75 -6.87
N ALA A 70 -7.58 -6.31 -5.89
CA ALA A 70 -8.09 -6.53 -4.55
C ALA A 70 -8.53 -5.21 -3.87
N LEU A 71 -7.82 -4.11 -4.15
CA LEU A 71 -8.16 -2.79 -3.63
C LEU A 71 -9.37 -2.18 -4.34
N GLN A 72 -9.52 -2.39 -5.63
CA GLN A 72 -10.58 -1.77 -6.44
C GLN A 72 -11.91 -2.53 -6.40
N ARG A 73 -11.87 -3.81 -6.06
CA ARG A 73 -13.06 -4.67 -6.00
C ARG A 73 -13.60 -4.80 -4.57
N GLY A 74 -14.84 -5.22 -4.44
CA GLY A 74 -15.47 -5.51 -3.16
C GLY A 74 -15.70 -4.29 -2.26
N SER A 75 -15.66 -4.52 -0.95
CA SER A 75 -15.90 -3.47 0.07
C SER A 75 -14.82 -2.39 0.09
N ASN A 76 -13.57 -2.75 -0.17
CA ASN A 76 -12.45 -1.81 -0.26
C ASN A 76 -12.64 -0.84 -1.43
N GLY A 77 -13.10 -1.35 -2.58
CA GLY A 77 -13.32 -0.54 -3.77
C GLY A 77 -14.31 0.61 -3.56
N ARG A 78 -15.33 0.43 -2.72
CA ARG A 78 -16.26 1.52 -2.39
C ARG A 78 -15.57 2.66 -1.63
N LYS A 79 -14.66 2.34 -0.71
CA LYS A 79 -13.95 3.33 0.10
C LYS A 79 -12.85 4.04 -0.68
N THR A 80 -12.17 3.34 -1.57
CA THR A 80 -11.06 3.90 -2.36
C THR A 80 -11.52 4.68 -3.59
N LYS A 81 -12.78 4.52 -4.02
CA LYS A 81 -13.35 5.27 -5.17
C LYS A 81 -13.24 6.79 -5.03
N ILE A 82 -13.25 7.31 -3.79
CA ILE A 82 -13.11 8.75 -3.54
C ILE A 82 -11.76 9.30 -4.03
N LEU A 83 -10.73 8.46 -4.12
CA LEU A 83 -9.42 8.85 -4.62
C LEU A 83 -9.41 9.02 -6.15
N ASN A 84 -10.38 8.41 -6.84
CA ASN A 84 -10.47 8.41 -8.32
C ASN A 84 -9.14 8.03 -9.00
N ARG A 85 -8.43 7.01 -8.47
CA ARG A 85 -7.10 6.57 -8.90
C ARG A 85 -7.12 5.11 -9.31
N SER A 86 -6.52 4.80 -10.46
CA SER A 86 -6.33 3.43 -10.96
C SER A 86 -4.91 2.90 -10.76
N ASP A 87 -4.01 3.75 -10.31
CA ASP A 87 -2.57 3.51 -10.14
C ASP A 87 -2.16 3.33 -8.67
N ILE A 88 -3.09 2.89 -7.84
CA ILE A 88 -2.88 2.54 -6.44
C ILE A 88 -3.15 1.05 -6.21
N ALA A 89 -2.43 0.48 -5.28
CA ALA A 89 -2.61 -0.90 -4.84
C ALA A 89 -2.44 -1.01 -3.32
N GLY A 90 -2.97 -2.07 -2.73
CA GLY A 90 -2.83 -2.26 -1.29
C GLY A 90 -3.56 -3.47 -0.77
N LYS A 91 -3.32 -3.76 0.50
CA LYS A 91 -3.88 -4.92 1.21
C LYS A 91 -4.17 -4.59 2.66
N THR A 92 -5.32 -5.06 3.12
CA THR A 92 -5.68 -5.08 4.53
C THR A 92 -4.96 -6.20 5.27
N GLY A 93 -4.68 -6.00 6.55
CA GLY A 93 -4.32 -7.03 7.51
C GLY A 93 -5.20 -6.88 8.75
N THR A 94 -5.55 -8.00 9.37
CA THR A 94 -6.27 -8.05 10.64
C THR A 94 -5.73 -9.24 11.42
N THR A 95 -5.36 -9.02 12.67
CA THR A 95 -4.98 -10.10 13.57
C THR A 95 -6.21 -10.86 14.03
N ASN A 96 -6.01 -12.06 14.55
CA ASN A 96 -7.07 -12.81 15.22
C ASN A 96 -7.68 -11.94 16.34
N ASP A 97 -8.98 -12.09 16.57
CA ASP A 97 -9.73 -11.35 17.59
C ASP A 97 -9.70 -9.82 17.43
N ALA A 98 -9.34 -9.33 16.24
CA ALA A 98 -9.26 -7.90 15.91
C ALA A 98 -8.41 -7.09 16.91
N ILE A 99 -7.32 -7.64 17.42
CA ILE A 99 -6.39 -6.96 18.34
C ILE A 99 -5.70 -5.80 17.64
N SER A 100 -5.36 -5.98 16.37
CA SER A 100 -4.83 -4.89 15.55
C SER A 100 -5.28 -5.01 14.10
N THR A 101 -5.36 -3.87 13.44
CA THR A 101 -5.73 -3.77 12.03
C THR A 101 -4.65 -3.03 11.25
N TRP A 102 -4.45 -3.46 10.03
CA TRP A 102 -3.46 -2.91 9.13
C TRP A 102 -4.07 -2.56 7.79
N PHE A 103 -3.55 -1.54 7.18
CA PHE A 103 -3.65 -1.33 5.75
C PHE A 103 -2.31 -0.85 5.22
N SER A 104 -1.77 -1.59 4.25
CA SER A 104 -0.55 -1.21 3.54
C SER A 104 -0.89 -1.00 2.07
N GLY A 105 -0.58 0.16 1.54
CA GLY A 105 -0.86 0.48 0.15
C GLY A 105 0.11 1.49 -0.42
N PHE A 106 0.13 1.59 -1.75
CA PHE A 106 1.10 2.41 -2.44
C PHE A 106 0.61 2.91 -3.80
N HIS A 107 1.20 4.00 -4.21
CA HIS A 107 1.35 4.52 -5.54
C HIS A 107 2.81 4.34 -5.98
N ARG A 108 3.16 4.60 -7.23
CA ARG A 108 4.55 4.49 -7.71
C ARG A 108 5.55 5.31 -6.89
N ASP A 109 5.15 6.51 -6.48
CA ASP A 109 6.01 7.48 -5.81
C ASP A 109 5.69 7.66 -4.32
N LEU A 110 4.66 6.99 -3.82
CA LEU A 110 4.20 7.14 -2.44
C LEU A 110 3.76 5.79 -1.88
N SER A 111 4.28 5.43 -0.72
CA SER A 111 3.87 4.24 0.03
C SER A 111 3.48 4.64 1.45
N ALA A 112 2.39 4.06 1.94
CA ALA A 112 1.94 4.30 3.30
C ALA A 112 1.39 3.03 3.92
N THR A 113 1.69 2.85 5.20
CA THR A 113 1.13 1.77 6.01
C THR A 113 0.47 2.38 7.24
N VAL A 114 -0.74 1.96 7.51
CA VAL A 114 -1.50 2.32 8.71
C VAL A 114 -1.64 1.09 9.58
N TRP A 115 -1.33 1.27 10.84
CA TRP A 115 -1.57 0.30 11.90
C TRP A 115 -2.45 0.94 12.97
N VAL A 116 -3.42 0.20 13.46
CA VAL A 116 -4.27 0.59 14.59
C VAL A 116 -4.37 -0.58 15.55
N GLY A 117 -4.13 -0.32 16.80
CA GLY A 117 -4.19 -1.29 17.90
C GLY A 117 -4.26 -0.59 19.22
N THR A 118 -4.41 -1.36 20.30
CA THR A 118 -4.39 -0.89 21.68
C THR A 118 -3.07 -1.29 22.35
N ASP A 119 -2.61 -0.49 23.31
CA ASP A 119 -1.35 -0.73 24.02
C ASP A 119 -1.37 -2.01 24.87
N ASP A 120 -2.54 -2.39 25.35
CA ASP A 120 -2.78 -3.59 26.17
C ASP A 120 -3.16 -4.82 25.34
N PHE A 121 -3.12 -4.73 24.01
CA PHE A 121 -3.53 -5.78 23.09
C PHE A 121 -4.97 -6.25 23.26
N SER A 122 -5.84 -5.43 23.80
CA SER A 122 -7.28 -5.69 23.86
C SER A 122 -7.89 -5.63 22.44
N SER A 123 -9.01 -6.33 22.23
CA SER A 123 -9.72 -6.30 20.97
C SER A 123 -10.22 -4.89 20.65
N LEU A 124 -10.12 -4.49 19.39
CA LEU A 124 -10.68 -3.24 18.87
C LEU A 124 -12.22 -3.26 18.78
N GLY A 125 -12.82 -4.44 18.92
CA GLY A 125 -14.26 -4.64 18.88
C GLY A 125 -14.70 -5.66 17.83
N ASP A 126 -15.98 -6.03 17.91
CA ASP A 126 -16.58 -6.95 16.96
C ASP A 126 -16.69 -6.33 15.56
N ASN A 127 -16.31 -7.11 14.54
CA ASN A 127 -16.32 -6.70 13.13
C ASN A 127 -15.35 -5.56 12.78
N GLU A 128 -14.35 -5.32 13.60
CA GLU A 128 -13.30 -4.35 13.33
C GLU A 128 -12.17 -4.99 12.52
N PHE A 129 -12.10 -4.58 11.24
CA PHE A 129 -11.14 -5.11 10.27
C PHE A 129 -10.25 -3.98 9.72
N GLY A 130 -9.17 -4.36 9.08
CA GLY A 130 -8.33 -3.40 8.35
C GLY A 130 -9.10 -2.56 7.33
N SER A 131 -10.21 -3.08 6.80
CA SER A 131 -11.10 -2.34 5.90
C SER A 131 -12.01 -1.33 6.61
N SER A 132 -12.36 -1.55 7.90
CA SER A 132 -13.22 -0.63 8.67
C SER A 132 -12.43 0.48 9.33
N ILE A 133 -11.23 0.21 9.84
CA ILE A 133 -10.43 1.15 10.62
C ILE A 133 -9.22 1.68 9.83
N ALA A 134 -8.28 0.81 9.46
CA ALA A 134 -7.01 1.25 8.89
C ALA A 134 -7.14 1.82 7.46
N LEU A 135 -8.01 1.23 6.63
CA LEU A 135 -8.21 1.70 5.25
C LEU A 135 -8.75 3.13 5.16
N PRO A 136 -9.76 3.58 5.93
CA PRO A 136 -10.21 4.97 5.88
C PRO A 136 -9.10 5.97 6.18
N ILE A 137 -8.27 5.70 7.19
CA ILE A 137 -7.14 6.55 7.55
C ILE A 137 -6.13 6.62 6.40
N TRP A 138 -5.83 5.48 5.79
CA TRP A 138 -4.97 5.41 4.61
C TRP A 138 -5.56 6.19 3.42
N VAL A 139 -6.86 6.11 3.19
CA VAL A 139 -7.55 6.84 2.12
C VAL A 139 -7.44 8.35 2.33
N ASP A 140 -7.67 8.83 3.55
CA ASP A 140 -7.56 10.25 3.87
C ASP A 140 -6.14 10.77 3.69
N PHE A 141 -5.15 9.98 4.11
CA PHE A 141 -3.74 10.28 3.84
C PHE A 141 -3.44 10.34 2.34
N MET A 142 -3.83 9.32 1.57
CA MET A 142 -3.55 9.26 0.14
C MET A 142 -4.29 10.35 -0.65
N LYS A 143 -5.45 10.79 -0.17
CA LYS A 143 -6.18 11.92 -0.77
C LYS A 143 -5.35 13.20 -0.78
N VAL A 144 -4.57 13.42 0.25
CA VAL A 144 -3.64 14.56 0.34
C VAL A 144 -2.36 14.27 -0.42
N GLY A 145 -1.74 13.12 -0.15
CA GLY A 145 -0.43 12.77 -0.71
C GLY A 145 -0.41 12.60 -2.22
N LEU A 146 -1.55 12.21 -2.82
CA LEU A 146 -1.65 12.03 -4.29
C LEU A 146 -2.12 13.28 -5.04
N LYS A 147 -2.45 14.36 -4.34
CA LYS A 147 -3.08 15.54 -4.94
C LYS A 147 -2.28 16.13 -6.10
N GLU A 148 -0.98 16.25 -5.92
CA GLU A 148 -0.07 16.84 -6.91
C GLU A 148 0.64 15.78 -7.77
N LEU A 149 0.41 14.48 -7.50
CA LEU A 149 1.03 13.41 -8.27
C LEU A 149 0.18 13.06 -9.49
N PRO A 150 0.79 13.00 -10.68
CA PRO A 150 0.09 12.61 -11.89
C PRO A 150 -0.44 11.18 -11.78
N GLN A 151 -1.59 10.93 -12.39
CA GLN A 151 -2.07 9.56 -12.55
C GLN A 151 -1.25 8.91 -13.68
N ASP A 152 -0.49 7.87 -13.32
CA ASP A 152 0.37 7.15 -14.26
C ASP A 152 0.07 5.65 -14.18
N PRO A 153 -0.77 5.13 -15.08
CA PRO A 153 -1.06 3.70 -15.15
C PRO A 153 0.22 2.89 -15.32
N TRP A 154 0.33 1.83 -14.57
CA TRP A 154 1.52 0.99 -14.62
C TRP A 154 1.67 0.31 -15.97
N ARG A 155 2.84 0.43 -16.57
CA ARG A 155 3.14 -0.19 -17.85
C ARG A 155 3.42 -1.68 -17.66
N THR A 156 2.74 -2.50 -18.44
CA THR A 156 2.95 -3.95 -18.45
C THR A 156 4.35 -4.26 -19.00
N PRO A 157 5.18 -5.00 -18.27
CA PRO A 157 6.51 -5.38 -18.75
C PRO A 157 6.42 -6.35 -19.92
N PRO A 158 7.46 -6.40 -20.76
CA PRO A 158 7.53 -7.36 -21.88
C PRO A 158 7.35 -8.81 -21.41
N GLY A 159 6.63 -9.61 -22.18
CA GLY A 159 6.33 -11.01 -21.86
C GLY A 159 5.15 -11.22 -20.92
N LEU A 160 4.41 -10.14 -20.57
CA LEU A 160 3.10 -10.21 -19.97
C LEU A 160 2.07 -9.57 -20.89
N SER A 161 0.86 -10.10 -20.90
CA SER A 161 -0.27 -9.47 -21.58
C SER A 161 -1.60 -9.78 -20.90
N TYR A 162 -2.54 -8.84 -21.03
CA TYR A 162 -3.92 -9.09 -20.64
C TYR A 162 -4.64 -9.87 -21.72
N ILE A 163 -5.16 -11.02 -21.38
CA ILE A 163 -5.92 -11.89 -22.27
C ILE A 163 -7.35 -11.95 -21.77
N LYS A 164 -8.31 -11.88 -22.69
CA LYS A 164 -9.72 -12.06 -22.37
C LYS A 164 -9.99 -13.54 -22.11
N VAL A 165 -10.55 -13.86 -20.94
CA VAL A 165 -10.80 -15.23 -20.47
C VAL A 165 -12.28 -15.38 -20.15
N ASN A 166 -12.88 -16.49 -20.58
CA ASN A 166 -14.25 -16.84 -20.23
C ASN A 166 -14.33 -17.31 -18.77
N LYS A 167 -15.29 -16.79 -18.01
CA LYS A 167 -15.41 -17.00 -16.57
C LYS A 167 -15.69 -18.46 -16.18
N ASP A 168 -16.44 -19.18 -17.02
CA ASP A 168 -16.89 -20.53 -16.69
C ASP A 168 -15.84 -21.57 -17.11
N SER A 169 -15.23 -21.38 -18.27
CA SER A 169 -14.29 -22.36 -18.83
C SER A 169 -12.83 -22.09 -18.49
N GLY A 170 -12.47 -20.88 -18.05
CA GLY A 170 -11.09 -20.45 -17.85
C GLY A 170 -10.26 -20.37 -19.14
N LYS A 171 -10.88 -20.57 -20.30
CA LYS A 171 -10.18 -20.54 -21.59
C LYS A 171 -10.22 -19.15 -22.21
N ARG A 172 -9.33 -18.90 -23.17
CA ARG A 172 -9.34 -17.67 -23.95
C ARG A 172 -10.74 -17.44 -24.54
N ALA A 173 -11.29 -16.28 -24.28
CA ALA A 173 -12.60 -15.88 -24.75
C ALA A 173 -12.54 -15.21 -26.13
N GLU A 174 -13.60 -15.32 -26.87
CA GLU A 174 -13.79 -14.55 -28.09
C GLU A 174 -14.00 -13.07 -27.79
N GLN A 175 -13.78 -12.22 -28.78
CA GLN A 175 -13.84 -10.77 -28.61
C GLN A 175 -15.20 -10.28 -28.09
N LEU A 176 -16.29 -10.91 -28.53
CA LEU A 176 -17.67 -10.54 -28.17
C LEU A 176 -18.25 -11.29 -26.97
N ASP A 177 -17.47 -12.19 -26.35
CA ASP A 177 -17.93 -12.93 -25.19
C ASP A 177 -18.17 -11.99 -24.00
N GLN A 178 -19.43 -11.83 -23.60
CA GLN A 178 -19.84 -10.97 -22.48
C GLN A 178 -19.57 -11.62 -21.11
N ASN A 179 -19.48 -12.97 -21.05
CA ASN A 179 -19.16 -13.71 -19.84
C ASN A 179 -17.66 -13.91 -19.68
N SER A 180 -16.91 -12.83 -19.77
CA SER A 180 -15.46 -12.85 -19.76
C SER A 180 -14.89 -11.71 -18.93
N TYR A 181 -13.60 -11.82 -18.60
CA TYR A 181 -12.80 -10.79 -17.94
C TYR A 181 -11.38 -10.79 -18.53
N PHE A 182 -10.61 -9.77 -18.22
CA PHE A 182 -9.20 -9.73 -18.59
C PHE A 182 -8.35 -10.32 -17.47
N GLU A 183 -7.50 -11.29 -17.84
CA GLU A 183 -6.53 -11.93 -16.96
C GLU A 183 -5.14 -11.59 -17.44
N LEU A 184 -4.22 -11.31 -16.51
CA LEU A 184 -2.82 -11.04 -16.81
C LEU A 184 -2.06 -12.37 -16.89
N LEU A 185 -1.60 -12.71 -18.07
CA LEU A 185 -0.87 -13.97 -18.32
C LEU A 185 0.53 -13.71 -18.84
N GLN A 186 1.44 -14.63 -18.48
CA GLN A 186 2.76 -14.69 -19.10
C GLN A 186 2.63 -15.24 -20.51
N GLN A 187 3.24 -14.57 -21.45
CA GLN A 187 3.35 -15.10 -22.82
C GLN A 187 4.41 -16.19 -22.83
N ASP A 188 4.08 -17.35 -23.38
CA ASP A 188 5.06 -18.38 -23.63
C ASP A 188 6.12 -17.82 -24.60
N PRO A 189 7.40 -18.02 -24.30
CA PRO A 189 8.43 -17.71 -25.29
C PRO A 189 8.27 -18.68 -26.45
N ASN A 190 7.83 -18.20 -27.63
CA ASN A 190 7.90 -18.95 -28.87
C ASN A 190 9.36 -19.16 -29.29
#